data_8ce77b47755fc36e0b16c296fb0b300d
#
_entry.id   8ce77b47755fc36e0b16c296fb0b300d
#
_cell.length_a   1.000
_cell.length_b   1.000
_cell.length_c   1.000
_cell.angle_alpha   90.00
_cell.angle_beta   90.00
_cell.angle_gamma   90.00
#
_symmetry.space_group_name_H-M   'P 1'
#
loop_
_entity.id
_entity.type
_entity.pdbx_description
1 polymer ?
#
loop_
_entity_poly.entity_id
_entity_poly.type
_entity_poly.pdbx_seq_one_letter_code
_entity_poly.pdbx_strand_id
1 'polypeptide(L)'
;FLAKREYCTDIVIAKGLDPRHGTDASIEYFFNTDRQARPTRLEDGSVDFFNLNTINHCKQGDLLAKLTPEDRGDQGFNIYGERIRPRDVKRLMLKYGDKIEVSEDKTEIRSTINGHVMLVMDKVVVSDIYEVENVGTATGNITSEGSVVVSGNVQAGFSIVATGSVEVRGVVEGASITAGGDIIIARGMNGMGKGILKAGGSVVAKFVENATIEAGTFVEANSIMHSKVSARTQVTVDGKRGFIAGGSVRATEKVECK
;
A
#
# COMPACT_ATOMS: atom_id res chain seq x y z
N PHE A 1 51.28 -50.60 6.31
CA PHE A 1 50.48 -51.55 7.07
C PHE A 1 51.30 -52.73 7.59
N LEU A 2 51.84 -53.54 6.71
CA LEU A 2 52.66 -54.70 7.10
C LEU A 2 53.93 -54.35 7.89
N ALA A 3 54.51 -53.17 7.69
CA ALA A 3 55.66 -52.70 8.38
C ALA A 3 55.42 -52.32 9.85
N LYS A 4 54.18 -51.91 10.23
CA LYS A 4 53.85 -51.51 11.61
C LYS A 4 53.23 -52.64 12.45
N ARG A 5 52.86 -53.81 11.86
CA ARG A 5 52.30 -54.98 12.55
C ARG A 5 51.14 -54.63 13.49
N GLU A 6 50.23 -53.70 13.03
CA GLU A 6 49.02 -53.33 13.78
C GLU A 6 48.00 -54.45 13.60
N TYR A 7 47.65 -55.15 14.72
CA TYR A 7 46.65 -56.23 14.74
C TYR A 7 45.39 -55.74 15.45
N CYS A 8 44.24 -56.23 15.00
CA CYS A 8 42.93 -55.95 15.60
C CYS A 8 42.54 -54.43 15.57
N THR A 9 42.99 -53.69 14.57
CA THR A 9 42.60 -52.27 14.35
C THR A 9 41.89 -52.13 13.03
N ASP A 10 40.83 -51.35 13.02
CA ASP A 10 40.11 -51.01 11.82
C ASP A 10 40.98 -50.06 10.95
N ILE A 11 41.26 -50.48 9.74
CA ILE A 11 42.09 -49.71 8.81
C ILE A 11 41.22 -49.26 7.64
N VAL A 12 41.15 -47.94 7.46
CA VAL A 12 40.46 -47.37 6.33
C VAL A 12 41.26 -47.60 5.05
N ILE A 13 40.80 -48.49 4.19
CA ILE A 13 41.46 -48.86 2.91
C ILE A 13 40.97 -48.06 1.71
N ALA A 14 39.75 -47.53 1.80
CA ALA A 14 39.17 -46.65 0.82
C ALA A 14 38.12 -45.74 1.48
N LYS A 15 38.01 -44.48 1.06
CA LYS A 15 37.05 -43.55 1.55
C LYS A 15 36.40 -42.83 0.35
N GLY A 16 35.09 -42.84 0.29
CA GLY A 16 34.36 -41.99 -0.63
C GLY A 16 34.35 -40.53 -0.18
N LEU A 17 33.88 -39.67 -1.03
CA LEU A 17 33.58 -38.27 -0.77
C LEU A 17 32.06 -38.12 -0.72
N ASP A 18 31.50 -37.74 0.44
CA ASP A 18 30.11 -37.49 0.55
C ASP A 18 29.72 -36.22 -0.25
N PRO A 19 28.52 -36.19 -0.87
CA PRO A 19 28.08 -35.01 -1.60
C PRO A 19 27.83 -33.87 -0.61
N ARG A 20 28.26 -32.66 -0.98
CA ARG A 20 27.85 -31.45 -0.26
C ARG A 20 26.46 -31.06 -0.74
N HIS A 21 25.48 -31.16 0.14
CA HIS A 21 24.11 -30.75 -0.19
C HIS A 21 24.03 -29.22 -0.29
N GLY A 22 23.25 -28.76 -1.26
CA GLY A 22 22.99 -27.34 -1.45
C GLY A 22 21.86 -26.83 -0.58
N THR A 23 21.58 -25.53 -0.72
CA THR A 23 20.51 -24.81 -0.04
C THR A 23 19.46 -24.33 -1.03
N ASP A 24 18.19 -24.34 -0.62
CA ASP A 24 17.09 -23.86 -1.43
C ASP A 24 17.19 -22.33 -1.61
N ALA A 25 16.72 -21.83 -2.74
CA ALA A 25 16.54 -20.40 -2.93
C ALA A 25 15.52 -19.84 -1.95
N SER A 26 15.70 -18.59 -1.51
CA SER A 26 14.77 -17.89 -0.64
C SER A 26 14.51 -16.47 -1.11
N ILE A 27 13.31 -15.97 -0.88
CA ILE A 27 12.94 -14.58 -1.15
C ILE A 27 12.62 -13.91 0.18
N GLU A 28 13.29 -12.81 0.45
CA GLU A 28 13.04 -11.93 1.58
C GLU A 28 12.27 -10.70 1.07
N TYR A 29 11.12 -10.42 1.70
CA TYR A 29 10.31 -9.25 1.41
C TYR A 29 10.53 -8.19 2.49
N PHE A 30 10.76 -6.94 2.09
CA PHE A 30 11.01 -5.80 2.98
C PHE A 30 9.73 -5.01 3.29
N PHE A 31 8.58 -5.61 3.09
CA PHE A 31 7.27 -5.07 3.44
C PHE A 31 6.39 -6.16 4.04
N ASN A 32 5.30 -5.76 4.69
CA ASN A 32 4.39 -6.72 5.29
C ASN A 32 3.59 -7.45 4.19
N THR A 33 3.75 -8.76 4.11
CA THR A 33 3.03 -9.62 3.16
C THR A 33 1.70 -10.13 3.68
N ASP A 34 1.43 -9.97 5.00
CA ASP A 34 0.15 -10.35 5.62
C ASP A 34 -0.88 -9.23 5.40
N ARG A 35 -1.95 -9.54 4.68
CA ARG A 35 -3.05 -8.61 4.39
C ARG A 35 -4.10 -8.51 5.50
N GLN A 36 -3.97 -9.30 6.57
CA GLN A 36 -4.94 -9.25 7.65
C GLN A 36 -4.77 -7.97 8.46
N ALA A 37 -5.77 -7.10 8.38
CA ALA A 37 -5.88 -5.96 9.26
C ALA A 37 -5.99 -6.46 10.71
N ARG A 38 -4.92 -6.33 11.48
CA ARG A 38 -4.91 -6.64 12.91
C ARG A 38 -4.87 -5.34 13.69
N PRO A 39 -5.92 -5.03 14.45
CA PRO A 39 -5.92 -3.85 15.30
C PRO A 39 -4.75 -3.90 16.28
N THR A 40 -4.07 -2.78 16.44
CA THR A 40 -2.96 -2.68 17.39
C THR A 40 -3.51 -2.61 18.81
N ARG A 41 -3.01 -3.45 19.70
CA ARG A 41 -3.35 -3.40 21.11
C ARG A 41 -2.49 -2.33 21.78
N LEU A 42 -3.12 -1.32 22.37
CA LEU A 42 -2.45 -0.26 23.10
C LEU A 42 -1.96 -0.75 24.47
N GLU A 43 -1.03 -0.02 25.08
CA GLU A 43 -0.46 -0.37 26.40
C GLU A 43 -1.51 -0.41 27.52
N ASP A 44 -2.61 0.33 27.37
CA ASP A 44 -3.75 0.36 28.31
C ASP A 44 -4.71 -0.84 28.14
N GLY A 45 -4.42 -1.75 27.18
CA GLY A 45 -5.25 -2.93 26.89
C GLY A 45 -6.40 -2.66 25.92
N SER A 46 -6.63 -1.42 25.50
CA SER A 46 -7.60 -1.06 24.48
C SER A 46 -7.10 -1.45 23.08
N VAL A 47 -8.01 -1.47 22.10
CA VAL A 47 -7.72 -1.87 20.73
C VAL A 47 -7.94 -0.66 19.81
N ASP A 48 -6.89 -0.26 19.11
CA ASP A 48 -6.96 0.83 18.12
C ASP A 48 -7.48 0.31 16.78
N PHE A 49 -8.73 0.60 16.47
CA PHE A 49 -9.38 0.29 15.19
C PHE A 49 -9.20 1.40 14.14
N PHE A 50 -8.61 2.53 14.51
CA PHE A 50 -8.41 3.64 13.55
C PHE A 50 -7.10 3.53 12.79
N ASN A 51 -6.06 2.92 13.37
CA ASN A 51 -4.74 2.80 12.74
C ASN A 51 -4.38 1.32 12.53
N LEU A 52 -4.90 0.73 11.46
CA LEU A 52 -4.73 -0.68 11.17
C LEU A 52 -3.43 -1.01 10.42
N ASN A 53 -2.65 0.01 9.99
CA ASN A 53 -1.37 -0.13 9.25
C ASN A 53 -1.43 -1.14 8.09
N THR A 54 -2.53 -1.13 7.35
CA THR A 54 -2.77 -2.09 6.25
C THR A 54 -2.04 -1.73 4.96
N ILE A 55 -1.47 -0.53 4.89
CA ILE A 55 -0.80 0.00 3.70
C ILE A 55 0.71 -0.04 3.91
N ASN A 56 1.39 -0.77 3.03
CA ASN A 56 2.85 -0.74 2.98
C ASN A 56 3.31 0.39 2.07
N HIS A 57 3.77 1.48 2.65
CA HIS A 57 4.34 2.59 1.89
C HIS A 57 5.69 2.22 1.31
N CYS A 58 5.98 2.70 0.11
CA CYS A 58 7.30 2.63 -0.50
C CYS A 58 7.64 3.96 -1.19
N LYS A 59 8.92 4.29 -1.20
CA LYS A 59 9.48 5.43 -1.91
C LYS A 59 10.26 4.96 -3.12
N GLN A 60 10.46 5.87 -4.06
CA GLN A 60 11.33 5.61 -5.20
C GLN A 60 12.73 5.21 -4.71
N GLY A 61 13.25 4.09 -5.22
CA GLY A 61 14.53 3.51 -4.85
C GLY A 61 14.50 2.51 -3.70
N ASP A 62 13.40 2.39 -2.97
CA ASP A 62 13.28 1.44 -1.86
C ASP A 62 13.42 0.00 -2.34
N LEU A 63 14.19 -0.79 -1.59
CA LEU A 63 14.33 -2.23 -1.81
C LEU A 63 13.06 -2.95 -1.36
N LEU A 64 12.41 -3.67 -2.27
CA LEU A 64 11.13 -4.33 -2.02
C LEU A 64 11.29 -5.82 -1.70
N ALA A 65 12.17 -6.50 -2.43
CA ALA A 65 12.48 -7.89 -2.16
C ALA A 65 13.88 -8.25 -2.64
N LYS A 66 14.45 -9.27 -1.99
CA LYS A 66 15.77 -9.83 -2.32
C LYS A 66 15.67 -11.34 -2.46
N LEU A 67 16.19 -11.84 -3.56
CA LEU A 67 16.35 -13.26 -3.84
C LEU A 67 17.75 -13.70 -3.43
N THR A 68 17.82 -14.69 -2.57
CA THR A 68 19.06 -15.47 -2.37
C THR A 68 18.96 -16.69 -3.27
N PRO A 69 19.83 -16.80 -4.30
CA PRO A 69 19.79 -17.94 -5.24
C PRO A 69 20.07 -19.27 -4.54
N GLU A 70 19.62 -20.34 -5.17
CA GLU A 70 19.95 -21.69 -4.72
C GLU A 70 21.45 -21.99 -4.84
N ASP A 71 22.01 -22.69 -3.85
CA ASP A 71 23.27 -23.39 -3.97
C ASP A 71 22.98 -24.86 -4.33
N ARG A 72 23.53 -25.33 -5.44
CA ARG A 72 23.30 -26.69 -5.92
C ARG A 72 24.13 -27.74 -5.17
N GLY A 73 25.09 -27.30 -4.36
CA GLY A 73 26.04 -28.19 -3.72
C GLY A 73 27.01 -28.84 -4.71
N ASP A 74 27.82 -29.77 -4.22
CA ASP A 74 28.85 -30.47 -4.97
C ASP A 74 28.59 -31.97 -4.98
N GLN A 75 28.93 -32.62 -6.10
CA GLN A 75 28.81 -34.06 -6.23
C GLN A 75 29.87 -34.78 -5.38
N GLY A 76 29.43 -35.85 -4.75
CA GLY A 76 30.31 -36.80 -4.08
C GLY A 76 30.71 -37.98 -4.99
N PHE A 77 31.55 -38.87 -4.44
CA PHE A 77 31.95 -40.10 -5.12
C PHE A 77 31.98 -41.25 -4.11
N ASN A 78 31.45 -42.39 -4.50
CA ASN A 78 31.61 -43.59 -3.67
C ASN A 78 33.00 -44.20 -3.82
N ILE A 79 33.27 -45.25 -3.09
CA ILE A 79 34.59 -45.96 -3.12
C ILE A 79 34.89 -46.62 -4.48
N TYR A 80 33.91 -46.75 -5.37
CA TYR A 80 34.04 -47.27 -6.72
C TYR A 80 34.25 -46.17 -7.77
N GLY A 81 34.26 -44.89 -7.35
CA GLY A 81 34.37 -43.74 -8.26
C GLY A 81 33.05 -43.30 -8.90
N GLU A 82 31.93 -43.90 -8.53
CA GLU A 82 30.65 -43.51 -9.05
C GLU A 82 30.15 -42.22 -8.37
N ARG A 83 29.55 -41.34 -9.17
CA ARG A 83 29.09 -40.03 -8.70
C ARG A 83 27.84 -40.14 -7.85
N ILE A 84 27.88 -39.51 -6.66
CA ILE A 84 26.72 -39.34 -5.77
C ILE A 84 26.20 -37.91 -5.95
N ARG A 85 24.93 -37.78 -6.39
CA ARG A 85 24.33 -36.46 -6.59
C ARG A 85 23.90 -35.86 -5.22
N PRO A 86 24.07 -34.54 -5.01
CA PRO A 86 23.45 -33.87 -3.89
C PRO A 86 21.92 -33.90 -4.04
N ARG A 87 21.21 -33.55 -2.96
CA ARG A 87 19.74 -33.43 -3.03
C ARG A 87 19.34 -32.33 -4.02
N ASP A 88 18.19 -32.49 -4.66
CA ASP A 88 17.61 -31.45 -5.49
C ASP A 88 17.23 -30.25 -4.61
N VAL A 89 17.49 -29.03 -5.11
CA VAL A 89 17.22 -27.78 -4.46
C VAL A 89 16.11 -27.02 -5.18
N LYS A 90 15.28 -26.33 -4.39
CA LYS A 90 14.18 -25.53 -4.91
C LYS A 90 14.72 -24.23 -5.51
N ARG A 91 14.32 -23.93 -6.73
CA ARG A 91 14.59 -22.65 -7.40
C ARG A 91 13.44 -21.71 -7.24
N LEU A 92 13.72 -20.45 -7.00
CA LEU A 92 12.77 -19.38 -6.95
C LEU A 92 13.19 -18.27 -7.91
N MET A 93 12.23 -17.48 -8.36
CA MET A 93 12.45 -16.29 -9.17
C MET A 93 11.58 -15.17 -8.61
N LEU A 94 12.09 -13.94 -8.62
CA LEU A 94 11.32 -12.76 -8.29
C LEU A 94 10.26 -12.52 -9.36
N LYS A 95 9.00 -12.42 -8.93
CA LYS A 95 7.87 -12.03 -9.78
C LYS A 95 7.48 -10.61 -9.41
N TYR A 96 7.46 -9.72 -10.39
CA TYR A 96 7.21 -8.29 -10.18
C TYR A 96 6.32 -7.71 -11.28
N GLY A 97 5.66 -6.58 -10.96
CA GLY A 97 4.81 -5.83 -11.86
C GLY A 97 5.51 -4.63 -12.48
N ASP A 98 4.70 -3.73 -13.03
CA ASP A 98 5.15 -2.44 -13.53
C ASP A 98 5.66 -1.55 -12.38
N LYS A 99 6.38 -0.47 -12.70
CA LYS A 99 6.92 0.49 -11.74
C LYS A 99 7.93 -0.12 -10.74
N ILE A 100 8.61 -1.19 -11.16
CA ILE A 100 9.65 -1.88 -10.41
C ILE A 100 10.89 -2.02 -11.29
N GLU A 101 12.03 -1.63 -10.73
CA GLU A 101 13.34 -1.82 -11.33
C GLU A 101 14.00 -3.08 -10.74
N VAL A 102 14.69 -3.81 -11.58
CA VAL A 102 15.36 -5.06 -11.23
C VAL A 102 16.86 -4.87 -11.35
N SER A 103 17.63 -5.36 -10.40
CA SER A 103 19.09 -5.37 -10.47
C SER A 103 19.61 -6.21 -11.65
N GLU A 104 20.82 -5.91 -12.12
CA GLU A 104 21.45 -6.61 -13.26
C GLU A 104 21.55 -8.13 -13.03
N ASP A 105 21.81 -8.54 -11.79
CA ASP A 105 21.91 -9.94 -11.36
C ASP A 105 20.54 -10.59 -11.08
N LYS A 106 19.45 -9.84 -11.21
CA LYS A 106 18.06 -10.25 -10.96
C LYS A 106 17.81 -10.76 -9.54
N THR A 107 18.60 -10.32 -8.57
CA THR A 107 18.48 -10.71 -7.17
C THR A 107 17.73 -9.69 -6.34
N GLU A 108 17.62 -8.44 -6.77
CA GLU A 108 16.94 -7.36 -6.05
C GLU A 108 15.91 -6.68 -6.93
N ILE A 109 14.80 -6.26 -6.31
CA ILE A 109 13.78 -5.43 -6.96
C ILE A 109 13.53 -4.18 -6.11
N ARG A 110 13.42 -3.02 -6.79
CA ARG A 110 13.25 -1.70 -6.19
C ARG A 110 12.07 -0.97 -6.79
N SER A 111 11.44 -0.10 -6.00
CA SER A 111 10.37 0.76 -6.50
C SER A 111 10.91 1.88 -7.39
N THR A 112 10.25 2.17 -8.51
CA THR A 112 10.55 3.33 -9.36
C THR A 112 9.74 4.57 -9.02
N ILE A 113 8.74 4.44 -8.15
CA ILE A 113 7.83 5.53 -7.76
C ILE A 113 7.59 5.53 -6.24
N ASN A 114 7.03 6.64 -5.74
CA ASN A 114 6.40 6.67 -4.43
C ASN A 114 4.98 6.07 -4.53
N GLY A 115 4.58 5.30 -3.54
CA GLY A 115 3.26 4.68 -3.53
C GLY A 115 3.12 3.62 -2.45
N HIS A 116 2.38 2.58 -2.77
CA HIS A 116 2.23 1.42 -1.89
C HIS A 116 2.62 0.12 -2.60
N VAL A 117 3.21 -0.79 -1.84
CA VAL A 117 3.64 -2.10 -2.32
C VAL A 117 2.74 -3.20 -1.74
N MET A 118 2.43 -4.19 -2.56
CA MET A 118 1.65 -5.36 -2.16
C MET A 118 2.14 -6.62 -2.86
N LEU A 119 1.87 -7.76 -2.23
CA LEU A 119 2.08 -9.08 -2.83
C LEU A 119 0.74 -9.63 -3.35
N VAL A 120 0.65 -9.87 -4.66
CA VAL A 120 -0.55 -10.39 -5.34
C VAL A 120 -0.17 -11.64 -6.11
N MET A 121 -0.66 -12.81 -5.72
CA MET A 121 -0.33 -14.11 -6.37
C MET A 121 1.19 -14.30 -6.53
N ASP A 122 1.95 -14.11 -5.48
CA ASP A 122 3.43 -14.16 -5.43
C ASP A 122 4.14 -13.12 -6.32
N LYS A 123 3.43 -12.13 -6.83
CA LYS A 123 3.97 -11.04 -7.63
C LYS A 123 4.00 -9.76 -6.80
N VAL A 124 5.16 -9.12 -6.71
CA VAL A 124 5.29 -7.80 -6.08
C VAL A 124 4.74 -6.75 -7.03
N VAL A 125 3.83 -5.93 -6.56
CA VAL A 125 3.18 -4.86 -7.33
C VAL A 125 3.32 -3.55 -6.57
N VAL A 126 3.70 -2.49 -7.28
CA VAL A 126 3.73 -1.12 -6.76
C VAL A 126 2.67 -0.28 -7.47
N SER A 127 1.88 0.46 -6.70
CA SER A 127 0.86 1.37 -7.22
C SER A 127 0.92 2.71 -6.52
N ASP A 128 0.66 3.77 -7.27
CA ASP A 128 0.43 5.12 -6.77
C ASP A 128 -1.05 5.40 -6.47
N ILE A 129 -1.93 4.41 -6.75
CA ILE A 129 -3.36 4.48 -6.45
C ILE A 129 -3.70 3.39 -5.43
N TYR A 130 -4.21 3.80 -4.28
CA TYR A 130 -4.73 2.90 -3.27
C TYR A 130 -6.25 2.77 -3.42
N GLU A 131 -6.71 1.58 -3.76
CA GLU A 131 -8.14 1.29 -3.93
C GLU A 131 -8.70 0.57 -2.72
N VAL A 132 -9.85 1.03 -2.24
CA VAL A 132 -10.58 0.46 -1.11
C VAL A 132 -12.07 0.51 -1.35
N GLU A 133 -12.81 -0.47 -0.83
CA GLU A 133 -14.26 -0.49 -0.97
C GLU A 133 -14.93 0.57 -0.10
N ASN A 134 -14.70 0.55 1.20
CA ASN A 134 -15.24 1.51 2.16
C ASN A 134 -14.18 1.90 3.19
N VAL A 135 -14.28 3.11 3.73
CA VAL A 135 -13.45 3.56 4.85
C VAL A 135 -14.27 3.57 6.12
N GLY A 136 -13.87 2.77 7.08
CA GLY A 136 -14.61 2.54 8.33
C GLY A 136 -13.83 1.64 9.27
N THR A 137 -14.52 0.96 10.18
CA THR A 137 -13.92 0.11 11.22
C THR A 137 -13.07 -1.04 10.69
N ALA A 138 -13.37 -1.55 9.49
CA ALA A 138 -12.61 -2.64 8.87
C ALA A 138 -11.32 -2.16 8.18
N THR A 139 -11.27 -0.89 7.76
CA THR A 139 -10.15 -0.32 7.00
C THR A 139 -9.29 0.59 7.87
N GLY A 140 -9.89 1.25 8.86
CA GLY A 140 -9.26 2.29 9.67
C GLY A 140 -9.05 3.60 8.89
N ASN A 141 -8.24 4.48 9.45
CA ASN A 141 -7.76 5.68 8.78
C ASN A 141 -6.79 5.32 7.66
N ILE A 142 -6.85 6.08 6.57
CA ILE A 142 -5.99 5.87 5.41
C ILE A 142 -4.97 7.02 5.31
N THR A 143 -3.70 6.67 5.19
CA THR A 143 -2.64 7.58 4.75
C THR A 143 -2.00 6.98 3.51
N SER A 144 -1.82 7.75 2.44
CA SER A 144 -1.26 7.29 1.17
C SER A 144 -0.28 8.31 0.59
N GLU A 145 0.87 7.84 0.12
CA GLU A 145 1.86 8.63 -0.63
C GLU A 145 1.44 8.84 -2.12
N GLY A 146 0.26 8.42 -2.49
CA GLY A 146 -0.32 8.57 -3.83
C GLY A 146 -1.77 8.98 -3.74
N SER A 147 -2.56 8.58 -4.74
CA SER A 147 -3.99 8.82 -4.81
C SER A 147 -4.79 7.71 -4.13
N VAL A 148 -6.00 8.03 -3.68
CA VAL A 148 -6.91 7.09 -3.02
C VAL A 148 -8.23 7.04 -3.77
N VAL A 149 -8.71 5.84 -4.06
CA VAL A 149 -10.03 5.60 -4.67
C VAL A 149 -10.88 4.78 -3.71
N VAL A 150 -11.98 5.34 -3.26
CA VAL A 150 -12.99 4.68 -2.43
C VAL A 150 -14.21 4.36 -3.30
N SER A 151 -14.44 3.07 -3.57
CA SER A 151 -15.57 2.64 -4.41
C SER A 151 -16.93 2.80 -3.73
N GLY A 152 -16.97 2.81 -2.41
CA GLY A 152 -18.15 2.99 -1.58
C GLY A 152 -18.10 4.26 -0.74
N ASN A 153 -18.37 4.15 0.56
CA ASN A 153 -18.59 5.26 1.48
C ASN A 153 -17.42 5.48 2.44
N VAL A 154 -17.32 6.71 2.97
CA VAL A 154 -16.42 7.06 4.08
C VAL A 154 -17.27 7.33 5.31
N GLN A 155 -17.09 6.52 6.36
CA GLN A 155 -17.87 6.57 7.58
C GLN A 155 -17.41 7.69 8.52
N ALA A 156 -18.32 8.12 9.39
CA ALA A 156 -18.06 9.18 10.35
C ALA A 156 -16.93 8.84 11.34
N GLY A 157 -16.08 9.83 11.60
CA GLY A 157 -14.95 9.70 12.54
C GLY A 157 -13.66 9.16 11.91
N PHE A 158 -13.68 8.72 10.67
CA PHE A 158 -12.49 8.28 9.95
C PHE A 158 -11.86 9.40 9.14
N SER A 159 -10.59 9.19 8.77
CA SER A 159 -9.83 10.15 7.99
C SER A 159 -9.09 9.51 6.81
N ILE A 160 -8.96 10.29 5.74
CA ILE A 160 -8.11 9.97 4.59
C ILE A 160 -7.11 11.11 4.42
N VAL A 161 -5.83 10.76 4.34
CA VAL A 161 -4.75 11.68 4.00
C VAL A 161 -4.01 11.12 2.79
N ALA A 162 -4.02 11.85 1.68
CA ALA A 162 -3.36 11.47 0.45
C ALA A 162 -2.46 12.60 -0.05
N THR A 163 -1.26 12.28 -0.56
CA THR A 163 -0.42 13.27 -1.24
C THR A 163 -0.93 13.57 -2.65
N GLY A 164 -1.60 12.60 -3.29
CA GLY A 164 -2.30 12.74 -4.57
C GLY A 164 -3.75 13.18 -4.40
N SER A 165 -4.62 12.70 -5.28
CA SER A 165 -6.05 12.98 -5.30
C SER A 165 -6.86 11.92 -4.56
N VAL A 166 -8.06 12.29 -4.11
CA VAL A 166 -9.00 11.38 -3.46
C VAL A 166 -10.31 11.34 -4.23
N GLU A 167 -10.68 10.16 -4.72
CA GLU A 167 -11.98 9.90 -5.36
C GLU A 167 -12.86 9.05 -4.46
N VAL A 168 -14.06 9.51 -4.13
CA VAL A 168 -15.07 8.76 -3.38
C VAL A 168 -16.31 8.59 -4.24
N ARG A 169 -16.65 7.37 -4.63
CA ARG A 169 -17.82 7.09 -5.47
C ARG A 169 -19.13 7.08 -4.68
N GLY A 170 -19.06 6.94 -3.37
CA GLY A 170 -20.19 6.97 -2.46
C GLY A 170 -20.40 8.32 -1.77
N VAL A 171 -20.86 8.24 -0.52
CA VAL A 171 -21.11 9.38 0.38
C VAL A 171 -20.01 9.47 1.42
N VAL A 172 -19.66 10.69 1.81
CA VAL A 172 -18.76 10.98 2.94
C VAL A 172 -19.62 11.46 4.10
N GLU A 173 -19.54 10.77 5.23
CA GLU A 173 -20.31 11.09 6.44
C GLU A 173 -19.36 11.49 7.57
N GLY A 174 -19.44 12.72 8.09
CA GLY A 174 -18.71 13.19 9.28
C GLY A 174 -17.23 12.84 9.35
N ALA A 175 -16.56 12.74 8.20
CA ALA A 175 -15.18 12.32 8.05
C ALA A 175 -14.25 13.47 7.67
N SER A 176 -12.94 13.27 7.79
CA SER A 176 -11.93 14.24 7.38
C SER A 176 -11.15 13.70 6.16
N ILE A 177 -11.10 14.47 5.07
CA ILE A 177 -10.31 14.12 3.89
C ILE A 177 -9.35 15.25 3.58
N THR A 178 -8.05 14.92 3.51
CA THR A 178 -7.00 15.83 3.09
C THR A 178 -6.29 15.25 1.87
N ALA A 179 -6.26 15.99 0.78
CA ALA A 179 -5.59 15.62 -0.47
C ALA A 179 -4.61 16.71 -0.90
N GLY A 180 -3.43 16.32 -1.36
CA GLY A 180 -2.50 17.24 -2.01
C GLY A 180 -2.99 17.68 -3.40
N GLY A 181 -3.74 16.81 -4.09
CA GLY A 181 -4.44 17.06 -5.34
C GLY A 181 -5.91 17.40 -5.15
N ASP A 182 -6.77 16.80 -5.99
CA ASP A 182 -8.21 17.03 -6.02
C ASP A 182 -8.97 16.09 -5.09
N ILE A 183 -10.15 16.52 -4.64
CA ILE A 183 -11.13 15.68 -3.95
C ILE A 183 -12.40 15.63 -4.79
N ILE A 184 -12.75 14.42 -5.24
CA ILE A 184 -13.95 14.17 -6.05
C ILE A 184 -14.87 13.24 -5.27
N ILE A 185 -16.11 13.70 -4.97
CA ILE A 185 -17.11 12.90 -4.29
C ILE A 185 -18.32 12.76 -5.21
N ALA A 186 -18.48 11.60 -5.84
CA ALA A 186 -19.50 11.38 -6.86
C ALA A 186 -20.94 11.59 -6.35
N ARG A 187 -21.21 11.29 -5.10
CA ARG A 187 -22.51 11.59 -4.48
C ARG A 187 -22.44 12.91 -3.72
N GLY A 188 -21.78 12.95 -2.57
CA GLY A 188 -21.68 14.19 -1.82
C GLY A 188 -21.29 13.93 -0.38
N MET A 189 -21.31 15.00 0.42
CA MET A 189 -20.86 14.95 1.81
C MET A 189 -21.95 15.46 2.75
N ASN A 190 -22.27 14.64 3.75
CA ASN A 190 -22.92 15.10 4.98
C ASN A 190 -21.89 15.18 6.10
N GLY A 191 -21.39 16.37 6.41
CA GLY A 191 -20.33 16.58 7.36
C GLY A 191 -20.73 16.39 8.82
N MET A 192 -22.03 16.32 9.14
CA MET A 192 -22.54 16.15 10.49
C MET A 192 -21.96 17.18 11.51
N GLY A 193 -21.58 18.37 11.04
CA GLY A 193 -20.90 19.42 11.81
C GLY A 193 -19.43 19.19 12.14
N LYS A 194 -18.87 18.05 11.75
CA LYS A 194 -17.45 17.66 12.01
C LYS A 194 -16.66 17.47 10.72
N GLY A 195 -17.33 17.25 9.60
CA GLY A 195 -16.70 16.88 8.34
C GLY A 195 -15.83 17.98 7.77
N ILE A 196 -14.63 17.62 7.32
CA ILE A 196 -13.62 18.54 6.79
C ILE A 196 -13.08 17.98 5.49
N LEU A 197 -13.09 18.79 4.42
CA LEU A 197 -12.40 18.52 3.17
C LEU A 197 -11.33 19.58 2.96
N LYS A 198 -10.08 19.14 2.76
CA LYS A 198 -8.94 20.00 2.42
C LYS A 198 -8.28 19.48 1.17
N ALA A 199 -8.38 20.22 0.08
CA ALA A 199 -7.74 19.90 -1.20
C ALA A 199 -6.68 20.95 -1.55
N GLY A 200 -5.50 20.50 -1.95
CA GLY A 200 -4.50 21.38 -2.58
C GLY A 200 -4.95 21.82 -3.96
N GLY A 201 -5.75 21.02 -4.65
CA GLY A 201 -6.44 21.30 -5.91
C GLY A 201 -7.89 21.72 -5.71
N SER A 202 -8.79 21.06 -6.43
CA SER A 202 -10.24 21.35 -6.47
C SER A 202 -11.04 20.38 -5.58
N VAL A 203 -12.27 20.79 -5.24
CA VAL A 203 -13.26 19.93 -4.62
C VAL A 203 -14.52 19.89 -5.49
N VAL A 204 -14.90 18.68 -5.90
CA VAL A 204 -16.10 18.44 -6.68
C VAL A 204 -17.02 17.49 -5.91
N ALA A 205 -18.27 17.90 -5.65
CA ALA A 205 -19.21 17.07 -4.92
C ALA A 205 -20.65 17.38 -5.38
N LYS A 206 -21.53 16.38 -5.41
CA LYS A 206 -22.92 16.62 -5.79
C LYS A 206 -23.66 17.48 -4.76
N PHE A 207 -23.46 17.22 -3.47
CA PHE A 207 -23.97 18.06 -2.40
C PHE A 207 -22.98 18.16 -1.25
N VAL A 208 -23.06 19.28 -0.51
CA VAL A 208 -22.26 19.54 0.67
C VAL A 208 -23.18 20.05 1.78
N GLU A 209 -23.22 19.33 2.88
CA GLU A 209 -24.09 19.65 4.03
C GLU A 209 -23.30 19.57 5.33
N ASN A 210 -23.49 20.58 6.20
CA ASN A 210 -22.89 20.65 7.55
C ASN A 210 -21.39 20.35 7.59
N ALA A 211 -20.62 20.88 6.64
CA ALA A 211 -19.19 20.59 6.43
C ALA A 211 -18.34 21.86 6.32
N THR A 212 -17.02 21.67 6.48
CA THR A 212 -16.01 22.68 6.18
C THR A 212 -15.19 22.24 4.98
N ILE A 213 -15.08 23.09 3.96
CA ILE A 213 -14.33 22.82 2.72
C ILE A 213 -13.31 23.92 2.50
N GLU A 214 -12.07 23.51 2.25
CA GLU A 214 -10.94 24.35 1.86
C GLU A 214 -10.35 23.80 0.56
N ALA A 215 -10.46 24.55 -0.55
CA ALA A 215 -9.90 24.18 -1.85
C ALA A 215 -8.81 25.15 -2.29
N GLY A 216 -7.70 24.62 -2.75
CA GLY A 216 -6.57 25.39 -3.28
C GLY A 216 -6.86 26.01 -4.64
N THR A 217 -7.88 25.54 -5.36
CA THR A 217 -8.33 26.10 -6.64
C THR A 217 -9.83 26.43 -6.60
N PHE A 218 -10.69 25.54 -7.00
CA PHE A 218 -12.14 25.80 -7.06
C PHE A 218 -12.96 24.75 -6.31
N VAL A 219 -14.20 25.09 -6.03
CA VAL A 219 -15.22 24.17 -5.51
C VAL A 219 -16.40 24.14 -6.48
N GLU A 220 -16.83 22.95 -6.85
CA GLU A 220 -18.03 22.73 -7.67
C GLU A 220 -19.01 21.82 -6.93
N ALA A 221 -20.28 22.25 -6.82
CA ALA A 221 -21.32 21.46 -6.19
C ALA A 221 -22.69 21.76 -6.82
N ASN A 222 -23.66 20.84 -6.66
CA ASN A 222 -25.05 21.16 -7.06
C ASN A 222 -25.81 21.86 -5.91
N SER A 223 -25.41 21.64 -4.66
CA SER A 223 -25.99 22.33 -3.52
C SER A 223 -25.03 22.41 -2.34
N ILE A 224 -25.10 23.52 -1.59
CA ILE A 224 -24.31 23.77 -0.39
C ILE A 224 -25.26 24.20 0.72
N MET A 225 -25.30 23.43 1.82
CA MET A 225 -26.17 23.69 2.97
C MET A 225 -25.39 23.75 4.28
N HIS A 226 -25.62 24.80 5.07
CA HIS A 226 -25.06 24.97 6.42
C HIS A 226 -23.56 24.71 6.50
N SER A 227 -22.81 25.05 5.45
CA SER A 227 -21.40 24.70 5.30
C SER A 227 -20.51 25.93 5.19
N LYS A 228 -19.25 25.76 5.62
CA LYS A 228 -18.21 26.77 5.44
C LYS A 228 -17.35 26.35 4.25
N VAL A 229 -17.44 27.08 3.14
CA VAL A 229 -16.72 26.75 1.91
C VAL A 229 -15.77 27.91 1.57
N SER A 230 -14.51 27.56 1.37
CA SER A 230 -13.47 28.49 0.94
C SER A 230 -12.73 27.92 -0.27
N ALA A 231 -12.66 28.68 -1.34
CA ALA A 231 -11.89 28.35 -2.54
C ALA A 231 -10.94 29.49 -2.89
N ARG A 232 -9.77 29.12 -3.43
CA ARG A 232 -8.80 30.15 -3.84
C ARG A 232 -9.27 30.93 -5.07
N THR A 233 -9.91 30.29 -6.04
CA THR A 233 -10.37 30.97 -7.26
C THR A 233 -11.89 31.13 -7.26
N GLN A 234 -12.65 30.09 -7.42
CA GLN A 234 -14.11 30.18 -7.60
C GLN A 234 -14.90 29.10 -6.86
N VAL A 235 -16.15 29.42 -6.54
CA VAL A 235 -17.14 28.46 -6.09
C VAL A 235 -18.31 28.49 -7.07
N THR A 236 -18.59 27.36 -7.70
CA THR A 236 -19.70 27.20 -8.64
C THR A 236 -20.72 26.25 -8.07
N VAL A 237 -21.96 26.69 -7.96
CA VAL A 237 -23.10 25.85 -7.58
C VAL A 237 -24.03 25.77 -8.77
N ASP A 238 -23.97 24.64 -9.49
CA ASP A 238 -24.72 24.41 -10.72
C ASP A 238 -25.47 23.07 -10.66
N GLY A 239 -26.78 23.13 -10.89
CA GLY A 239 -27.63 21.94 -10.88
C GLY A 239 -29.04 22.30 -11.28
N LYS A 240 -29.93 21.29 -11.48
CA LYS A 240 -31.33 21.53 -11.84
C LYS A 240 -32.08 22.53 -10.93
N ARG A 241 -31.60 22.67 -9.69
CA ARG A 241 -31.98 23.66 -8.69
C ARG A 241 -30.76 23.90 -7.80
N GLY A 242 -29.73 24.57 -8.36
CA GLY A 242 -28.57 24.96 -7.60
C GLY A 242 -28.96 25.91 -6.47
N PHE A 243 -28.52 25.64 -5.24
CA PHE A 243 -28.80 26.55 -4.14
C PHE A 243 -27.70 26.53 -3.07
N ILE A 244 -27.56 27.67 -2.40
CA ILE A 244 -26.72 27.85 -1.23
C ILE A 244 -27.63 28.26 -0.07
N ALA A 245 -27.66 27.52 1.02
CA ALA A 245 -28.50 27.81 2.17
C ALA A 245 -27.67 27.73 3.47
N GLY A 246 -27.60 28.85 4.19
CA GLY A 246 -26.84 28.94 5.46
C GLY A 246 -25.32 28.80 5.29
N GLY A 247 -24.61 28.98 6.40
CA GLY A 247 -23.17 28.88 6.42
C GLY A 247 -22.44 30.09 5.83
N SER A 248 -21.26 29.87 5.23
CA SER A 248 -20.48 30.91 4.55
C SER A 248 -19.75 30.34 3.34
N VAL A 249 -19.81 31.05 2.20
CA VAL A 249 -19.11 30.70 0.98
C VAL A 249 -18.19 31.85 0.59
N ARG A 250 -16.93 31.56 0.33
CA ARG A 250 -15.91 32.55 -0.01
C ARG A 250 -15.07 32.04 -1.19
N ALA A 251 -14.80 32.93 -2.11
CA ALA A 251 -13.83 32.74 -3.20
C ALA A 251 -13.14 34.08 -3.49
N THR A 252 -11.90 34.02 -4.03
CA THR A 252 -11.17 35.25 -4.35
C THR A 252 -11.71 35.91 -5.61
N GLU A 253 -12.16 35.12 -6.58
CA GLU A 253 -12.54 35.65 -7.91
C GLU A 253 -14.05 35.64 -8.11
N LYS A 254 -14.73 34.49 -7.90
CA LYS A 254 -16.14 34.35 -8.25
C LYS A 254 -16.88 33.36 -7.36
N VAL A 255 -18.10 33.72 -6.95
CA VAL A 255 -19.11 32.78 -6.43
C VAL A 255 -20.32 32.85 -7.39
N GLU A 256 -20.65 31.73 -7.99
CA GLU A 256 -21.75 31.60 -8.95
C GLU A 256 -22.74 30.54 -8.49
N CYS A 257 -24.04 30.87 -8.54
CA CYS A 257 -25.12 29.92 -8.24
C CYS A 257 -26.15 30.03 -9.39
N LYS A 258 -26.41 28.88 -10.04
CA LYS A 258 -27.33 28.76 -11.21
C LYS A 258 -28.44 27.78 -10.92
#